data_d8832c71c2d096bdca4b3ad419536528
#
_entry.id   d8832c71c2d096bdca4b3ad419536528
#
_cell.length_a   1.000
_cell.length_b   1.000
_cell.length_c   1.000
_cell.angle_alpha   90.00
_cell.angle_beta   90.00
_cell.angle_gamma   90.00
#
_symmetry.space_group_name_H-M   'P 1'
#
loop_
_entity.id
_entity.type
_entity.pdbx_description
1 polymer ?
#
loop_
_entity_poly.entity_id
_entity_poly.type
_entity_poly.pdbx_seq_one_letter_code
_entity_poly.pdbx_strand_id
1 'polypeptide(L)'
;MNSQDITRALIDTTVARAMVEMDADPKRSVRKLCDLGRQFSRGRFQNQIFAIFQDLLRNDESPYYQAIDFLLRSNDPEALRQFGINIGYNSFTYGAQILRQKQKELSFAVPWVVKLRLDSRIPDTYDSSFFASVVRTGLTYGIYSYQLRSMDHHEDMESYLAVIQSHPECAFLWFLSDTPLTEKQQKLLLSCPNLMVSLPIDAPSTVSMAKSPAPSENAVRYAQSLSGCRCCRLSALF
;
A
#
# COMPACT_ATOMS: atom_id res chain seq x y z
N MET A 1 26.27 8.18 4.90
CA MET A 1 24.83 8.34 5.09
C MET A 1 24.41 9.62 4.39
N ASN A 2 23.56 9.53 3.39
CA ASN A 2 23.15 10.72 2.66
C ASN A 2 21.99 11.42 3.42
N SER A 3 21.69 12.68 3.07
CA SER A 3 20.60 13.46 3.72
C SER A 3 19.23 12.78 3.64
N GLN A 4 19.01 11.93 2.63
CA GLN A 4 17.76 11.20 2.41
C GLN A 4 17.62 10.02 3.37
N ASP A 5 18.73 9.31 3.65
CA ASP A 5 18.75 8.20 4.61
C ASP A 5 18.42 8.71 6.02
N ILE A 6 18.94 9.89 6.38
CA ILE A 6 18.65 10.55 7.66
C ILE A 6 17.16 10.92 7.74
N THR A 7 16.62 11.53 6.69
CA THR A 7 15.20 11.93 6.65
C THR A 7 14.29 10.71 6.75
N ARG A 8 14.61 9.62 6.01
CA ARG A 8 13.87 8.37 6.08
C ARG A 8 13.88 7.77 7.47
N ALA A 9 15.07 7.70 8.11
CA ALA A 9 15.19 7.15 9.46
C ALA A 9 14.43 7.99 10.49
N LEU A 10 14.41 9.32 10.35
CA LEU A 10 13.64 10.20 11.21
C LEU A 10 12.13 9.97 11.07
N ILE A 11 11.64 9.87 9.83
CA ILE A 11 10.24 9.58 9.55
C ILE A 11 9.87 8.22 10.09
N ASP A 12 10.69 7.20 9.85
CA ASP A 12 10.49 5.83 10.32
C ASP A 12 10.35 5.78 11.85
N THR A 13 11.27 6.40 12.56
CA THR A 13 11.22 6.50 14.04
C THR A 13 9.96 7.23 14.52
N THR A 14 9.55 8.29 13.82
CA THR A 14 8.36 9.06 14.19
C THR A 14 7.08 8.27 13.93
N VAL A 15 7.01 7.55 12.82
CA VAL A 15 5.87 6.67 12.50
C VAL A 15 5.80 5.52 13.50
N ALA A 16 6.92 4.86 13.81
CA ALA A 16 6.97 3.79 14.80
C ALA A 16 6.44 4.27 16.18
N ARG A 17 6.87 5.44 16.62
CA ARG A 17 6.37 6.04 17.86
C ARG A 17 4.88 6.35 17.80
N ALA A 18 4.41 6.93 16.70
CA ALA A 18 2.99 7.24 16.53
C ALA A 18 2.13 5.97 16.54
N MET A 19 2.62 4.86 15.99
CA MET A 19 1.91 3.56 16.02
C MET A 19 1.79 3.01 17.46
N VAL A 20 2.82 3.13 18.28
CA VAL A 20 2.72 2.77 19.70
C VAL A 20 1.71 3.65 20.44
N GLU A 21 1.68 4.95 20.14
CA GLU A 21 0.71 5.89 20.73
C GLU A 21 -0.73 5.63 20.24
N MET A 22 -0.92 4.94 19.10
CA MET A 22 -2.25 4.60 18.56
C MET A 22 -3.07 3.68 19.46
N ASP A 23 -2.45 2.82 20.23
CA ASP A 23 -3.16 1.94 21.16
C ASP A 23 -3.89 2.73 22.25
N ALA A 24 -3.35 3.88 22.66
CA ALA A 24 -3.93 4.74 23.69
C ALA A 24 -4.92 5.78 23.12
N ASP A 25 -4.58 6.40 21.98
CA ASP A 25 -5.42 7.42 21.33
C ASP A 25 -5.25 7.34 19.80
N PRO A 26 -5.99 6.43 19.13
CA PRO A 26 -5.87 6.24 17.69
C PRO A 26 -6.25 7.49 16.89
N LYS A 27 -7.27 8.23 17.30
CA LYS A 27 -7.71 9.43 16.57
C LYS A 27 -6.64 10.51 16.56
N ARG A 28 -6.04 10.79 17.69
CA ARG A 28 -4.96 11.78 17.82
C ARG A 28 -3.71 11.36 17.06
N SER A 29 -3.33 10.09 17.16
CA SER A 29 -2.11 9.57 16.53
C SER A 29 -2.19 9.58 15.01
N VAL A 30 -3.34 9.23 14.45
CA VAL A 30 -3.58 9.32 13.01
C VAL A 30 -3.52 10.76 12.50
N ARG A 31 -4.11 11.73 13.25
CA ARG A 31 -3.98 13.15 12.90
C ARG A 31 -2.54 13.62 12.93
N LYS A 32 -1.76 13.24 13.95
CA LYS A 32 -0.32 13.55 14.03
C LYS A 32 0.44 13.01 12.80
N LEU A 33 0.11 11.80 12.33
CA LEU A 33 0.73 11.25 11.12
C LEU A 33 0.37 12.03 9.86
N CYS A 34 -0.88 12.48 9.74
CA CYS A 34 -1.29 13.35 8.63
C CYS A 34 -0.57 14.71 8.68
N ASP A 35 -0.43 15.30 9.87
CA ASP A 35 0.30 16.55 10.07
C ASP A 35 1.79 16.40 9.73
N LEU A 36 2.41 15.28 10.14
CA LEU A 36 3.77 14.93 9.78
C LEU A 36 3.92 14.81 8.26
N GLY A 37 3.04 14.05 7.62
CA GLY A 37 3.04 13.90 6.17
C GLY A 37 2.95 15.24 5.45
N ARG A 38 2.09 16.14 5.93
CA ARG A 38 1.96 17.50 5.40
C ARG A 38 3.23 18.34 5.61
N GLN A 39 3.88 18.21 6.75
CA GLN A 39 5.13 18.94 7.05
C GLN A 39 6.27 18.54 6.11
N PHE A 40 6.33 17.26 5.70
CA PHE A 40 7.32 16.77 4.75
C PHE A 40 6.90 16.91 3.28
N SER A 41 5.69 17.40 3.02
CA SER A 41 5.18 17.60 1.65
C SER A 41 5.94 18.71 0.94
N ARG A 42 6.39 18.43 -0.28
CA ARG A 42 7.14 19.38 -1.12
C ARG A 42 6.51 19.56 -2.49
N GLY A 43 5.23 19.78 -2.56
CA GLY A 43 4.57 20.00 -3.83
C GLY A 43 3.07 20.14 -3.71
N ARG A 44 2.45 20.79 -4.69
CA ARG A 44 1.01 21.08 -4.67
C ARG A 44 0.17 19.81 -4.49
N PHE A 45 0.50 18.74 -5.21
CA PHE A 45 -0.22 17.47 -5.15
C PHE A 45 -0.15 16.82 -3.77
N GLN A 46 1.04 16.73 -3.17
CA GLN A 46 1.22 16.17 -1.83
C GLN A 46 0.48 16.98 -0.77
N ASN A 47 0.59 18.31 -0.83
CA ASN A 47 -0.12 19.20 0.07
C ASN A 47 -1.64 19.03 -0.02
N GLN A 48 -2.19 18.83 -1.24
CA GLN A 48 -3.61 18.58 -1.46
C GLN A 48 -4.06 17.24 -0.86
N ILE A 49 -3.29 16.16 -1.05
CA ILE A 49 -3.61 14.84 -0.47
C ILE A 49 -3.68 14.92 1.05
N PHE A 50 -2.66 15.48 1.70
CA PHE A 50 -2.67 15.59 3.16
C PHE A 50 -3.73 16.56 3.68
N ALA A 51 -4.07 17.62 2.93
CA ALA A 51 -5.18 18.50 3.26
C ALA A 51 -6.53 17.75 3.22
N ILE A 52 -6.72 16.88 2.21
CA ILE A 52 -7.91 16.01 2.12
C ILE A 52 -7.97 15.08 3.33
N PHE A 53 -6.87 14.40 3.69
CA PHE A 53 -6.84 13.53 4.88
C PHE A 53 -7.15 14.31 6.16
N GLN A 54 -6.58 15.49 6.35
CA GLN A 54 -6.88 16.33 7.50
C GLN A 54 -8.37 16.73 7.56
N ASP A 55 -8.97 17.03 6.41
CA ASP A 55 -10.39 17.37 6.32
C ASP A 55 -11.29 16.16 6.64
N LEU A 56 -10.97 14.99 6.08
CA LEU A 56 -11.68 13.73 6.36
C LEU A 56 -11.61 13.31 7.84
N LEU A 57 -10.52 13.65 8.53
CA LEU A 57 -10.27 13.30 9.93
C LEU A 57 -10.60 14.44 10.90
N ARG A 58 -11.14 15.56 10.42
CA ARG A 58 -11.49 16.74 11.26
C ARG A 58 -12.60 16.42 12.26
N ASN A 59 -13.61 15.68 11.82
CA ASN A 59 -14.72 15.26 12.64
C ASN A 59 -14.36 13.95 13.37
N ASP A 60 -14.50 13.93 14.70
CA ASP A 60 -14.24 12.76 15.53
C ASP A 60 -15.17 11.58 15.23
N GLU A 61 -16.34 11.84 14.65
CA GLU A 61 -17.30 10.83 14.20
C GLU A 61 -17.09 10.40 12.76
N SER A 62 -15.97 10.76 12.16
CA SER A 62 -15.65 10.39 10.79
C SER A 62 -15.58 8.85 10.63
N PRO A 63 -16.25 8.27 9.64
CA PRO A 63 -16.24 6.82 9.40
C PRO A 63 -14.83 6.29 9.05
N TYR A 64 -13.92 7.15 8.64
CA TYR A 64 -12.53 6.78 8.37
C TYR A 64 -11.79 6.31 9.61
N TYR A 65 -12.17 6.76 10.83
CA TYR A 65 -11.58 6.25 12.07
C TYR A 65 -11.91 4.78 12.30
N GLN A 66 -13.13 4.34 11.93
CA GLN A 66 -13.50 2.93 12.02
C GLN A 66 -12.67 2.08 11.03
N ALA A 67 -12.47 2.57 9.81
CA ALA A 67 -11.64 1.89 8.81
C ALA A 67 -10.18 1.79 9.25
N ILE A 68 -9.65 2.86 9.84
CA ILE A 68 -8.28 2.89 10.37
C ILE A 68 -8.14 1.95 11.57
N ASP A 69 -9.07 1.97 12.52
CA ASP A 69 -9.08 1.06 13.67
C ASP A 69 -9.13 -0.40 13.21
N PHE A 70 -9.97 -0.70 12.23
CA PHE A 70 -10.01 -2.02 11.62
C PHE A 70 -8.66 -2.43 11.01
N LEU A 71 -8.03 -1.55 10.23
CA LEU A 71 -6.72 -1.82 9.63
C LEU A 71 -5.65 -2.07 10.69
N LEU A 72 -5.64 -1.27 11.77
CA LEU A 72 -4.68 -1.41 12.85
C LEU A 72 -4.84 -2.72 13.63
N ARG A 73 -6.07 -3.14 13.90
CA ARG A 73 -6.36 -4.38 14.65
C ARG A 73 -6.22 -5.64 13.81
N SER A 74 -6.43 -5.53 12.51
CA SER A 74 -6.44 -6.69 11.60
C SER A 74 -5.09 -6.98 10.94
N ASN A 75 -4.07 -6.17 11.21
CA ASN A 75 -2.78 -6.29 10.53
C ASN A 75 -1.62 -6.24 11.51
N ASP A 76 -0.51 -6.88 11.10
CA ASP A 76 0.75 -6.74 11.81
C ASP A 76 1.23 -5.28 11.80
N PRO A 77 1.51 -4.67 12.98
CA PRO A 77 1.91 -3.27 13.08
C PRO A 77 3.18 -2.94 12.28
N GLU A 78 4.16 -3.85 12.30
CA GLU A 78 5.43 -3.64 11.60
C GLU A 78 5.23 -3.59 10.09
N ALA A 79 4.38 -4.44 9.59
CA ALA A 79 4.05 -4.49 8.19
C ALA A 79 3.20 -3.29 7.74
N LEU A 80 2.26 -2.81 8.58
CA LEU A 80 1.56 -1.55 8.31
C LEU A 80 2.54 -0.36 8.28
N ARG A 81 3.50 -0.34 9.20
CA ARG A 81 4.56 0.67 9.25
C ARG A 81 5.38 0.65 7.97
N GLN A 82 5.88 -0.52 7.57
CA GLN A 82 6.67 -0.69 6.34
C GLN A 82 5.89 -0.23 5.11
N PHE A 83 4.65 -0.69 4.96
CA PHE A 83 3.79 -0.30 3.84
C PHE A 83 3.49 1.21 3.85
N GLY A 84 3.18 1.77 5.02
CA GLY A 84 2.91 3.21 5.18
C GLY A 84 4.11 4.08 4.83
N ILE A 85 5.33 3.69 5.20
CA ILE A 85 6.57 4.38 4.83
C ILE A 85 6.81 4.28 3.32
N ASN A 86 6.57 3.13 2.72
CA ASN A 86 6.74 2.96 1.28
C ASN A 86 5.78 3.86 0.48
N ILE A 87 4.53 4.00 0.91
CA ILE A 87 3.59 4.93 0.29
C ILE A 87 3.94 6.39 0.62
N GLY A 88 4.04 6.72 1.90
CA GLY A 88 4.14 8.11 2.36
C GLY A 88 5.48 8.74 2.03
N TYR A 89 6.59 8.05 2.31
CA TYR A 89 7.91 8.58 2.07
C TYR A 89 8.48 8.16 0.72
N ASN A 90 8.60 6.85 0.45
CA ASN A 90 9.28 6.39 -0.76
C ASN A 90 8.52 6.81 -2.02
N SER A 91 7.19 6.71 -2.05
CA SER A 91 6.39 7.08 -3.21
C SER A 91 6.07 8.58 -3.25
N PHE A 92 5.39 9.12 -2.23
CA PHE A 92 4.87 10.49 -2.26
C PHE A 92 5.92 11.57 -1.98
N THR A 93 7.05 11.24 -1.38
CA THR A 93 8.08 12.24 -1.06
C THR A 93 9.31 12.06 -1.93
N TYR A 94 10.05 10.98 -1.73
CA TYR A 94 11.32 10.73 -2.43
C TYR A 94 11.11 10.42 -3.92
N GLY A 95 10.28 9.44 -4.23
CA GLY A 95 9.95 9.07 -5.61
C GLY A 95 9.36 10.21 -6.41
N ALA A 96 8.45 10.98 -5.78
CA ALA A 96 7.87 12.15 -6.43
C ALA A 96 8.89 13.26 -6.75
N GLN A 97 10.02 13.34 -6.05
CA GLN A 97 11.12 14.26 -6.40
C GLN A 97 11.85 13.78 -7.66
N ILE A 98 12.23 12.49 -7.69
CA ILE A 98 12.88 11.86 -8.85
C ILE A 98 11.97 11.98 -10.07
N LEU A 99 10.69 11.64 -9.89
CA LEU A 99 9.68 11.66 -10.95
C LEU A 99 9.54 13.04 -11.58
N ARG A 100 9.47 14.10 -10.76
CA ARG A 100 9.43 15.50 -11.27
C ARG A 100 10.70 15.89 -12.03
N GLN A 101 11.85 15.41 -11.60
CA GLN A 101 13.09 15.64 -12.33
C GLN A 101 13.07 14.91 -13.68
N LYS A 102 12.68 13.63 -13.68
CA LYS A 102 12.54 12.82 -14.90
C LYS A 102 11.52 13.39 -15.90
N GLN A 103 10.38 13.89 -15.41
CA GLN A 103 9.40 14.56 -16.28
C GLN A 103 9.98 15.79 -16.99
N LYS A 104 10.83 16.57 -16.31
CA LYS A 104 11.52 17.70 -16.93
C LYS A 104 12.54 17.26 -17.99
N GLU A 105 13.30 16.21 -17.70
CA GLU A 105 14.32 15.66 -18.61
C GLU A 105 13.69 15.06 -19.88
N LEU A 106 12.58 14.35 -19.72
CA LEU A 106 11.92 13.57 -20.78
C LEU A 106 10.86 14.35 -21.53
N SER A 107 10.39 15.49 -21.01
CA SER A 107 9.31 16.31 -21.57
C SER A 107 7.96 15.58 -21.73
N PHE A 108 7.73 14.48 -20.96
CA PHE A 108 6.43 13.81 -20.89
C PHE A 108 6.06 13.44 -19.46
N ALA A 109 4.76 13.19 -19.22
CA ALA A 109 4.25 12.82 -17.92
C ALA A 109 4.66 11.38 -17.56
N VAL A 110 5.32 11.20 -16.40
CA VAL A 110 5.63 9.89 -15.83
C VAL A 110 4.60 9.58 -14.76
N PRO A 111 3.96 8.39 -14.77
CA PRO A 111 2.98 8.02 -13.75
C PRO A 111 3.68 7.80 -12.40
N TRP A 112 3.00 8.11 -11.31
CA TRP A 112 3.51 7.83 -9.95
C TRP A 112 3.11 6.45 -9.43
N VAL A 113 2.17 5.78 -10.12
CA VAL A 113 1.72 4.42 -9.85
C VAL A 113 1.58 3.66 -11.17
N VAL A 114 2.04 2.41 -11.20
CA VAL A 114 1.84 1.50 -12.32
C VAL A 114 0.77 0.49 -11.97
N LYS A 115 -0.20 0.32 -12.87
CA LYS A 115 -1.26 -0.68 -12.75
C LYS A 115 -1.01 -1.81 -13.73
N LEU A 116 -0.91 -3.03 -13.23
CA LEU A 116 -0.74 -4.24 -14.03
C LEU A 116 -1.97 -5.13 -13.86
N ARG A 117 -2.52 -5.56 -14.98
CA ARG A 117 -3.59 -6.54 -15.03
C ARG A 117 -2.97 -7.92 -15.32
N LEU A 118 -3.13 -8.83 -14.38
CA LEU A 118 -2.67 -10.20 -14.49
C LEU A 118 -3.83 -11.04 -15.01
N ASP A 119 -3.70 -11.54 -16.25
CA ASP A 119 -4.76 -12.28 -16.95
C ASP A 119 -4.10 -13.46 -17.67
N SER A 120 -4.32 -14.68 -17.18
CA SER A 120 -3.72 -15.90 -17.75
C SER A 120 -4.16 -16.20 -19.19
N ARG A 121 -5.25 -15.55 -19.65
CA ARG A 121 -5.72 -15.68 -21.04
C ARG A 121 -4.89 -14.89 -22.05
N ILE A 122 -3.98 -14.05 -21.56
CA ILE A 122 -3.04 -13.29 -22.41
C ILE A 122 -1.68 -13.98 -22.29
N PRO A 123 -1.35 -14.93 -23.18
CA PRO A 123 -0.11 -15.70 -23.09
C PRO A 123 1.10 -14.77 -23.26
N ASP A 124 2.16 -15.04 -22.52
CA ASP A 124 3.52 -14.46 -22.62
C ASP A 124 3.65 -12.94 -22.42
N THR A 125 2.57 -12.23 -22.09
CA THR A 125 2.61 -10.76 -22.08
C THR A 125 3.00 -10.18 -20.72
N TYR A 126 2.70 -10.87 -19.62
CA TYR A 126 2.93 -10.34 -18.27
C TYR A 126 3.35 -11.45 -17.29
N ASP A 127 4.46 -12.11 -17.55
CA ASP A 127 5.07 -13.04 -16.60
C ASP A 127 5.77 -12.29 -15.44
N SER A 128 6.27 -13.04 -14.48
CA SER A 128 7.00 -12.47 -13.33
C SER A 128 8.30 -11.78 -13.76
N SER A 129 8.91 -12.17 -14.86
CA SER A 129 10.15 -11.56 -15.37
C SER A 129 9.86 -10.18 -15.96
N PHE A 130 8.77 -10.05 -16.72
CA PHE A 130 8.28 -8.76 -17.20
C PHE A 130 7.92 -7.85 -16.02
N PHE A 131 7.19 -8.37 -15.01
CA PHE A 131 6.86 -7.61 -13.81
C PHE A 131 8.11 -7.12 -13.10
N ALA A 132 9.13 -7.97 -12.91
CA ALA A 132 10.41 -7.58 -12.33
C ALA A 132 11.10 -6.47 -13.12
N SER A 133 11.03 -6.54 -14.46
CA SER A 133 11.59 -5.50 -15.34
C SER A 133 10.84 -4.17 -15.21
N VAL A 134 9.50 -4.21 -15.09
CA VAL A 134 8.66 -3.02 -14.87
C VAL A 134 9.00 -2.38 -13.53
N VAL A 135 9.17 -3.15 -12.45
CA VAL A 135 9.54 -2.61 -11.14
C VAL A 135 10.92 -1.98 -11.18
N ARG A 136 11.93 -2.67 -11.72
CA ARG A 136 13.29 -2.12 -11.85
C ARG A 136 13.33 -0.84 -12.66
N THR A 137 12.65 -0.83 -13.80
CA THR A 137 12.57 0.37 -14.64
C THR A 137 11.83 1.48 -13.91
N GLY A 138 10.71 1.18 -13.26
CA GLY A 138 9.93 2.14 -12.49
C GLY A 138 10.74 2.83 -11.41
N LEU A 139 11.58 2.11 -10.68
CA LEU A 139 12.47 2.66 -9.66
C LEU A 139 13.43 3.72 -10.23
N THR A 140 13.94 3.54 -11.45
CA THR A 140 14.80 4.54 -12.11
C THR A 140 14.06 5.86 -12.42
N TYR A 141 12.73 5.79 -12.53
CA TYR A 141 11.86 6.95 -12.73
C TYR A 141 11.24 7.51 -11.44
N GLY A 142 11.50 6.87 -10.29
CA GLY A 142 10.94 7.29 -9.01
C GLY A 142 9.55 6.70 -8.73
N ILE A 143 9.17 5.62 -9.40
CA ILE A 143 7.90 4.92 -9.18
C ILE A 143 8.13 3.85 -8.10
N TYR A 144 7.46 4.00 -6.94
CA TYR A 144 7.54 3.10 -5.79
C TYR A 144 6.20 2.45 -5.45
N SER A 145 5.14 2.73 -6.23
CA SER A 145 3.80 2.18 -5.97
C SER A 145 3.30 1.41 -7.18
N TYR A 146 2.82 0.19 -6.92
CA TYR A 146 2.34 -0.73 -7.94
C TYR A 146 0.99 -1.30 -7.55
N GLN A 147 0.06 -1.36 -8.50
CA GLN A 147 -1.23 -2.02 -8.34
C GLN A 147 -1.29 -3.24 -9.25
N LEU A 148 -1.55 -4.40 -8.68
CA LEU A 148 -1.75 -5.65 -9.38
C LEU A 148 -3.23 -6.01 -9.32
N ARG A 149 -3.80 -6.49 -10.41
CA ARG A 149 -5.17 -6.97 -10.47
C ARG A 149 -5.21 -8.33 -11.14
N SER A 150 -5.54 -9.37 -10.38
CA SER A 150 -5.82 -10.68 -10.92
C SER A 150 -7.22 -10.70 -11.53
N MET A 151 -7.34 -11.31 -12.71
CA MET A 151 -8.61 -11.45 -13.42
C MET A 151 -9.17 -12.88 -13.30
N ASP A 152 -8.32 -13.85 -13.00
CA ASP A 152 -8.63 -15.26 -12.90
C ASP A 152 -7.70 -15.99 -11.90
N HIS A 153 -7.31 -17.23 -12.17
CA HIS A 153 -6.52 -18.08 -11.27
C HIS A 153 -5.18 -17.47 -10.85
N HIS A 154 -4.69 -17.92 -9.68
CA HIS A 154 -3.47 -17.42 -9.05
C HIS A 154 -2.29 -18.38 -9.26
N GLU A 155 -2.20 -19.04 -10.43
CA GLU A 155 -1.22 -20.11 -10.68
C GLU A 155 0.23 -19.66 -10.49
N ASP A 156 0.56 -18.45 -10.95
CA ASP A 156 1.93 -17.90 -10.87
C ASP A 156 2.18 -16.99 -9.66
N MET A 157 1.28 -16.99 -8.67
CA MET A 157 1.34 -16.08 -7.52
C MET A 157 2.71 -16.10 -6.83
N GLU A 158 3.32 -17.27 -6.67
CA GLU A 158 4.61 -17.43 -6.00
C GLU A 158 5.72 -16.63 -6.69
N SER A 159 5.77 -16.67 -8.02
CA SER A 159 6.74 -15.95 -8.82
C SER A 159 6.59 -14.44 -8.70
N TYR A 160 5.36 -13.94 -8.67
CA TYR A 160 5.08 -12.50 -8.44
C TYR A 160 5.44 -12.09 -7.01
N LEU A 161 5.15 -12.93 -6.02
CA LEU A 161 5.50 -12.65 -4.62
C LEU A 161 7.01 -12.60 -4.41
N ALA A 162 7.78 -13.45 -5.10
CA ALA A 162 9.24 -13.37 -5.09
C ALA A 162 9.76 -12.01 -5.61
N VAL A 163 9.14 -11.46 -6.66
CA VAL A 163 9.48 -10.11 -7.14
C VAL A 163 9.12 -9.04 -6.10
N ILE A 164 7.94 -9.14 -5.48
CA ILE A 164 7.49 -8.21 -4.43
C ILE A 164 8.47 -8.22 -3.24
N GLN A 165 8.88 -9.40 -2.80
CA GLN A 165 9.85 -9.57 -1.70
C GLN A 165 11.22 -9.01 -2.02
N SER A 166 11.64 -9.08 -3.31
CA SER A 166 12.95 -8.56 -3.73
C SER A 166 13.01 -7.03 -3.81
N HIS A 167 11.87 -6.34 -3.67
CA HIS A 167 11.77 -4.87 -3.70
C HIS A 167 11.05 -4.34 -2.44
N PRO A 168 11.66 -4.51 -1.24
CA PRO A 168 11.02 -4.13 0.02
C PRO A 168 10.76 -2.63 0.17
N GLU A 169 11.42 -1.79 -0.63
CA GLU A 169 11.23 -0.34 -0.67
C GLU A 169 9.97 0.11 -1.42
N CYS A 170 9.35 -0.78 -2.21
CA CYS A 170 8.14 -0.51 -2.96
C CYS A 170 6.88 -0.87 -2.18
N ALA A 171 5.77 -0.21 -2.49
CA ALA A 171 4.44 -0.57 -2.01
C ALA A 171 3.64 -1.25 -3.11
N PHE A 172 3.12 -2.43 -2.82
CA PHE A 172 2.30 -3.19 -3.73
C PHE A 172 0.88 -3.32 -3.19
N LEU A 173 -0.11 -3.06 -4.03
CA LEU A 173 -1.52 -3.29 -3.74
C LEU A 173 -2.05 -4.32 -4.73
N TRP A 174 -2.43 -5.50 -4.25
CA TRP A 174 -2.91 -6.59 -5.09
C TRP A 174 -4.40 -6.83 -4.90
N PHE A 175 -5.17 -6.53 -5.93
CA PHE A 175 -6.59 -6.86 -6.03
C PHE A 175 -6.71 -8.28 -6.57
N LEU A 176 -7.05 -9.21 -5.69
CA LEU A 176 -7.25 -10.61 -6.04
C LEU A 176 -8.66 -10.83 -6.61
N SER A 177 -8.81 -11.88 -7.41
CA SER A 177 -10.12 -12.38 -7.84
C SER A 177 -10.82 -13.11 -6.68
N ASP A 178 -12.04 -13.53 -6.90
CA ASP A 178 -12.84 -14.33 -5.95
C ASP A 178 -12.41 -15.80 -5.85
N THR A 179 -11.37 -16.20 -6.59
CA THR A 179 -10.81 -17.55 -6.55
C THR A 179 -10.24 -17.87 -5.16
N PRO A 180 -10.60 -19.00 -4.56
CA PRO A 180 -10.09 -19.39 -3.25
C PRO A 180 -8.56 -19.51 -3.22
N LEU A 181 -7.95 -18.98 -2.17
CA LEU A 181 -6.53 -19.09 -1.94
C LEU A 181 -6.21 -20.37 -1.17
N THR A 182 -5.16 -21.08 -1.59
CA THR A 182 -4.60 -22.21 -0.83
C THR A 182 -3.91 -21.70 0.43
N GLU A 183 -3.76 -22.55 1.45
CA GLU A 183 -3.01 -22.20 2.67
C GLU A 183 -1.57 -21.75 2.37
N LYS A 184 -0.93 -22.36 1.38
CA LYS A 184 0.43 -21.97 0.95
C LYS A 184 0.44 -20.55 0.40
N GLN A 185 -0.50 -20.20 -0.47
CA GLN A 185 -0.63 -18.86 -1.02
C GLN A 185 -0.92 -17.83 0.07
N GLN A 186 -1.80 -18.15 1.02
CA GLN A 186 -2.09 -17.28 2.16
C GLN A 186 -0.83 -17.00 2.98
N LYS A 187 -0.06 -18.02 3.35
CA LYS A 187 1.21 -17.86 4.09
C LYS A 187 2.22 -17.01 3.34
N LEU A 188 2.33 -17.20 2.01
CA LEU A 188 3.24 -16.40 1.19
C LEU A 188 2.82 -14.94 1.09
N LEU A 189 1.53 -14.65 0.93
CA LEU A 189 1.02 -13.27 0.97
C LEU A 189 1.35 -12.58 2.28
N LEU A 190 1.22 -13.29 3.40
CA LEU A 190 1.53 -12.78 4.74
C LEU A 190 3.02 -12.49 4.94
N SER A 191 3.90 -13.19 4.24
CA SER A 191 5.35 -12.98 4.35
C SER A 191 5.86 -11.72 3.66
N CYS A 192 4.99 -10.98 2.94
CA CYS A 192 5.34 -9.77 2.20
C CYS A 192 4.91 -8.50 2.96
N PRO A 193 5.77 -7.87 3.79
CA PRO A 193 5.42 -6.69 4.58
C PRO A 193 5.12 -5.44 3.75
N ASN A 194 5.54 -5.40 2.52
CA ASN A 194 5.33 -4.32 1.55
C ASN A 194 4.14 -4.54 0.61
N LEU A 195 3.32 -5.56 0.89
CA LEU A 195 2.14 -5.91 0.10
C LEU A 195 0.86 -5.70 0.91
N MET A 196 -0.11 -5.02 0.32
CA MET A 196 -1.49 -4.97 0.79
C MET A 196 -2.38 -5.74 -0.20
N VAL A 197 -3.23 -6.61 0.33
CA VAL A 197 -4.15 -7.43 -0.47
C VAL A 197 -5.57 -6.91 -0.33
N SER A 198 -6.27 -6.79 -1.44
CA SER A 198 -7.71 -6.50 -1.49
C SER A 198 -8.45 -7.73 -2.02
N LEU A 199 -9.43 -8.20 -1.25
CA LEU A 199 -10.28 -9.33 -1.60
C LEU A 199 -11.72 -8.85 -1.83
N PRO A 200 -12.47 -9.46 -2.74
CA PRO A 200 -13.92 -9.26 -2.84
C PRO A 200 -14.61 -9.67 -1.53
N ILE A 201 -15.60 -8.91 -1.08
CA ILE A 201 -16.27 -9.15 0.22
C ILE A 201 -16.93 -10.52 0.28
N ASP A 202 -17.51 -10.97 -0.83
CA ASP A 202 -18.26 -12.23 -0.91
C ASP A 202 -17.38 -13.42 -1.32
N ALA A 203 -16.06 -13.24 -1.44
CA ALA A 203 -15.18 -14.33 -1.84
C ALA A 203 -15.06 -15.39 -0.73
N PRO A 204 -15.07 -16.68 -1.07
CA PRO A 204 -14.86 -17.77 -0.10
C PRO A 204 -13.55 -17.63 0.70
N SER A 205 -12.51 -17.11 0.06
CA SER A 205 -11.21 -16.80 0.69
C SER A 205 -11.34 -15.73 1.78
N THR A 206 -12.19 -14.72 1.62
CA THR A 206 -12.43 -13.68 2.63
C THR A 206 -12.99 -14.27 3.91
N VAL A 207 -13.95 -15.21 3.79
CA VAL A 207 -14.56 -15.89 4.93
C VAL A 207 -13.57 -16.79 5.66
N SER A 208 -12.72 -17.52 4.93
CA SER A 208 -11.67 -18.38 5.50
C SER A 208 -10.63 -17.57 6.27
N MET A 209 -10.21 -16.47 5.72
CA MET A 209 -9.19 -15.61 6.30
C MET A 209 -9.71 -14.78 7.50
N ALA A 210 -10.99 -14.38 7.48
CA ALA A 210 -11.65 -13.70 8.61
C ALA A 210 -11.94 -14.62 9.81
N LYS A 211 -11.99 -15.94 9.60
CA LYS A 211 -12.22 -16.94 10.64
C LYS A 211 -10.96 -17.46 11.33
N SER A 212 -9.78 -17.04 10.91
CA SER A 212 -8.54 -17.42 11.59
C SER A 212 -8.53 -16.84 13.01
N PRO A 213 -8.35 -17.67 14.06
CA PRO A 213 -8.44 -17.19 15.42
C PRO A 213 -7.22 -16.38 15.81
N ALA A 214 -7.50 -15.23 16.37
CA ALA A 214 -6.69 -14.39 17.26
C ALA A 214 -5.25 -13.97 16.88
N PRO A 215 -4.88 -12.77 17.33
CA PRO A 215 -3.81 -11.94 16.78
C PRO A 215 -2.47 -12.31 17.38
N SER A 216 -1.89 -13.41 17.02
CA SER A 216 -0.57 -13.70 17.51
C SER A 216 0.49 -14.04 16.48
N GLU A 217 0.18 -14.22 15.22
CA GLU A 217 1.29 -14.36 14.28
C GLU A 217 1.01 -14.14 12.79
N ASN A 218 -0.25 -14.08 12.31
CA ASN A 218 -0.49 -14.11 10.87
C ASN A 218 -1.78 -13.40 10.41
N ALA A 219 -1.93 -12.10 10.62
CA ALA A 219 -3.06 -11.37 10.06
C ALA A 219 -2.80 -11.00 8.59
N VAL A 220 -3.59 -11.55 7.68
CA VAL A 220 -3.63 -11.09 6.27
C VAL A 220 -4.14 -9.66 6.25
N ARG A 221 -3.42 -8.80 5.57
CA ARG A 221 -3.76 -7.39 5.43
C ARG A 221 -4.90 -7.22 4.47
N TYR A 222 -6.08 -6.97 5.00
CA TYR A 222 -7.24 -6.70 4.20
C TYR A 222 -7.44 -5.20 4.02
N ALA A 223 -7.41 -4.74 2.79
CA ALA A 223 -8.22 -3.62 2.40
C ALA A 223 -9.58 -4.22 1.99
N GLN A 224 -10.54 -4.27 2.90
CA GLN A 224 -11.91 -4.59 2.51
C GLN A 224 -12.36 -3.58 1.45
N SER A 225 -12.83 -4.08 0.32
CA SER A 225 -13.58 -3.26 -0.61
C SER A 225 -14.83 -2.76 0.14
N LEU A 226 -14.82 -1.51 0.53
CA LEU A 226 -15.95 -0.83 1.17
C LEU A 226 -17.07 -0.57 0.12
N SER A 227 -17.45 -1.60 -0.63
CA SER A 227 -18.44 -1.49 -1.70
C SER A 227 -19.86 -1.18 -1.22
N GLY A 228 -20.08 -1.06 0.08
CA GLY A 228 -21.36 -0.63 0.68
C GLY A 228 -21.31 0.75 1.34
N CYS A 229 -20.15 1.36 1.51
CA CYS A 229 -20.02 2.65 2.15
C CYS A 229 -19.96 3.74 1.08
N ARG A 230 -20.77 4.80 1.20
CA ARG A 230 -20.68 6.00 0.35
C ARG A 230 -19.30 6.69 0.39
N CYS A 231 -18.37 6.14 1.14
CA CYS A 231 -16.96 6.55 1.27
C CYS A 231 -16.04 6.06 0.15
N CYS A 232 -16.48 5.15 -0.73
CA CYS A 232 -15.64 4.58 -1.81
C CYS A 232 -15.30 5.53 -2.97
N ARG A 233 -15.39 6.85 -2.78
CA ARG A 233 -14.84 7.81 -3.76
C ARG A 233 -13.31 7.91 -3.75
N LEU A 234 -12.61 7.24 -2.82
CA LEU A 234 -11.15 7.18 -2.85
C LEU A 234 -10.58 6.30 -3.97
N SER A 235 -11.37 5.35 -4.50
CA SER A 235 -10.96 4.55 -5.68
C SER A 235 -10.88 5.35 -6.99
N ALA A 236 -11.35 6.58 -7.02
CA ALA A 236 -11.25 7.48 -8.18
C ALA A 236 -10.05 8.46 -8.10
N LEU A 237 -9.29 8.43 -7.01
CA LEU A 237 -8.08 9.26 -6.81
C LEU A 237 -6.77 8.46 -7.01
N PHE A 238 -6.88 7.14 -7.25
CA PHE A 238 -5.74 6.27 -7.54
C PHE A 238 -5.78 5.75 -8.97
#